data_0b431274a80cada10aed44e2eed769e7
#
_entry.id   0b431274a80cada10aed44e2eed769e7
#
_cell.length_a   1.000
_cell.length_b   1.000
_cell.length_c   1.000
_cell.angle_alpha   90.00
_cell.angle_beta   90.00
_cell.angle_gamma   90.00
#
_symmetry.space_group_name_H-M   'P 1'
#
loop_
_entity.id
_entity.type
_entity.pdbx_description
1 polymer ?
#
loop_
_entity_poly.entity_id
_entity_poly.type
_entity_poly.pdbx_seq_one_letter_code
_entity_poly.pdbx_strand_id
1 'polypeptide(L)'
;MDLVMWVPTSTEDVVDDPHARSLALLHKAAKKSAGISGTAALVPGPLGMLTLIPDLLAIWSVQAQLVADIAAIHGKTGTLSKEQMIWCMFKHSMAHFGSDLVVQAGEGFIVRKQTVQFIQKIIGKLGVKIAKRLLCKTVARYLPLVGAAAVARYSYIDTKQVGLAAMMLFSKQVIIQEVGEA
;
A
#
# COMPACT_ATOMS: atom_id res chain seq x y z
N MET A 1 6.64 -5.69 -14.54
CA MET A 1 5.86 -4.51 -14.12
C MET A 1 4.46 -4.84 -13.60
N ASP A 2 4.05 -6.09 -13.69
CA ASP A 2 2.68 -6.55 -13.32
C ASP A 2 2.39 -6.66 -11.82
N LEU A 3 3.42 -6.69 -10.98
CA LEU A 3 3.28 -6.87 -9.53
C LEU A 3 2.54 -5.72 -8.80
N VAL A 4 2.62 -4.49 -9.33
CA VAL A 4 1.92 -3.32 -8.74
C VAL A 4 0.46 -3.24 -9.22
N MET A 5 0.12 -3.98 -10.27
CA MET A 5 -1.22 -4.00 -10.90
C MET A 5 -2.03 -5.26 -10.54
N TRP A 6 -1.47 -6.14 -9.70
CA TRP A 6 -2.14 -7.36 -9.26
C TRP A 6 -3.02 -7.08 -8.05
N VAL A 7 -4.28 -7.45 -8.15
CA VAL A 7 -5.25 -7.42 -7.03
C VAL A 7 -5.33 -8.84 -6.48
N PRO A 8 -4.83 -9.08 -5.26
CA PRO A 8 -4.89 -10.41 -4.67
C PRO A 8 -6.31 -10.80 -4.29
N THR A 9 -6.57 -12.10 -4.28
CA THR A 9 -7.81 -12.64 -3.71
C THR A 9 -7.69 -12.68 -2.19
N SER A 10 -8.81 -12.43 -1.50
CA SER A 10 -8.91 -12.56 -0.05
C SER A 10 -9.64 -13.84 0.34
N THR A 11 -9.29 -14.39 1.48
CA THR A 11 -9.99 -15.49 2.15
C THR A 11 -10.82 -15.01 3.34
N GLU A 12 -10.87 -13.69 3.58
CA GLU A 12 -11.70 -13.11 4.64
C GLU A 12 -13.15 -13.02 4.18
N ASP A 13 -14.05 -13.33 5.10
CA ASP A 13 -15.50 -13.20 4.92
C ASP A 13 -16.01 -11.88 5.48
N VAL A 14 -17.22 -11.51 5.11
CA VAL A 14 -17.93 -10.38 5.71
C VAL A 14 -18.22 -10.69 7.18
N VAL A 15 -17.95 -9.71 8.06
CA VAL A 15 -18.10 -9.87 9.50
C VAL A 15 -19.01 -8.79 10.08
N ASP A 16 -19.59 -9.07 11.27
CA ASP A 16 -20.52 -8.14 11.96
C ASP A 16 -19.81 -6.87 12.43
N ASP A 17 -18.53 -6.96 12.85
CA ASP A 17 -17.70 -5.80 13.21
C ASP A 17 -16.52 -5.66 12.24
N PRO A 18 -16.73 -5.05 11.06
CA PRO A 18 -15.68 -4.84 10.08
C PRO A 18 -14.56 -3.96 10.60
N HIS A 19 -14.85 -3.02 11.51
CA HIS A 19 -13.86 -2.08 12.02
C HIS A 19 -12.84 -2.79 12.93
N ALA A 20 -13.30 -3.54 13.91
CA ALA A 20 -12.41 -4.27 14.83
C ALA A 20 -11.57 -5.31 14.07
N ARG A 21 -12.19 -6.06 13.12
CA ARG A 21 -11.47 -7.04 12.30
C ARG A 21 -10.41 -6.38 11.43
N SER A 22 -10.73 -5.27 10.76
CA SER A 22 -9.79 -4.51 9.93
C SER A 22 -8.60 -4.00 10.74
N LEU A 23 -8.82 -3.50 11.96
CA LEU A 23 -7.74 -3.09 12.85
C LEU A 23 -6.81 -4.25 13.24
N ALA A 24 -7.37 -5.42 13.52
CA ALA A 24 -6.60 -6.61 13.83
C ALA A 24 -5.69 -7.02 12.66
N LEU A 25 -6.24 -7.06 11.44
CA LEU A 25 -5.48 -7.36 10.21
C LEU A 25 -4.42 -6.30 9.92
N LEU A 26 -4.75 -5.02 10.09
CA LEU A 26 -3.81 -3.90 9.94
C LEU A 26 -2.60 -4.07 10.86
N HIS A 27 -2.82 -4.35 12.14
CA HIS A 27 -1.72 -4.57 13.09
C HIS A 27 -0.89 -5.81 12.74
N LYS A 28 -1.52 -6.90 12.30
CA LYS A 28 -0.84 -8.12 11.85
C LYS A 28 0.04 -7.83 10.63
N ALA A 29 -0.51 -7.16 9.62
CA ALA A 29 0.21 -6.80 8.39
C ALA A 29 1.36 -5.83 8.68
N ALA A 30 1.14 -4.81 9.51
CA ALA A 30 2.16 -3.84 9.88
C ALA A 30 3.34 -4.50 10.62
N LYS A 31 3.07 -5.43 11.56
CA LYS A 31 4.11 -6.22 12.23
C LYS A 31 4.88 -7.10 11.24
N LYS A 32 4.18 -7.75 10.31
CA LYS A 32 4.80 -8.58 9.26
C LYS A 32 5.73 -7.76 8.37
N SER A 33 5.28 -6.60 7.89
CA SER A 33 6.10 -5.68 7.08
C SER A 33 7.33 -5.17 7.85
N ALA A 34 7.17 -4.83 9.13
CA ALA A 34 8.26 -4.41 10.00
C ALA A 34 9.31 -5.52 10.17
N GLY A 35 8.87 -6.76 10.35
CA GLY A 35 9.76 -7.93 10.46
C GLY A 35 10.55 -8.15 9.17
N ILE A 36 9.88 -8.14 8.01
CA ILE A 36 10.53 -8.29 6.69
C ILE A 36 11.60 -7.21 6.51
N SER A 37 11.24 -5.94 6.66
CA SER A 37 12.18 -4.83 6.47
C SER A 37 13.29 -4.79 7.50
N GLY A 38 13.00 -5.11 8.76
CA GLY A 38 14.00 -5.15 9.83
C GLY A 38 15.06 -6.23 9.58
N THR A 39 14.64 -7.45 9.23
CA THR A 39 15.56 -8.55 8.90
C THR A 39 16.38 -8.28 7.64
N ALA A 40 15.76 -7.76 6.59
CA ALA A 40 16.46 -7.40 5.36
C ALA A 40 17.51 -6.29 5.59
N ALA A 41 17.27 -5.38 6.54
CA ALA A 41 18.20 -4.31 6.88
C ALA A 41 19.42 -4.77 7.71
N LEU A 42 19.39 -5.99 8.29
CA LEU A 42 20.52 -6.57 9.00
C LEU A 42 21.63 -7.09 8.06
N VAL A 43 21.36 -7.28 6.78
CA VAL A 43 22.36 -7.71 5.81
C VAL A 43 23.32 -6.54 5.51
N PRO A 44 24.60 -6.61 5.95
CA PRO A 44 25.53 -5.50 5.82
C PRO A 44 26.11 -5.36 4.39
N GLY A 45 26.60 -4.17 4.09
CA GLY A 45 27.42 -3.90 2.90
C GLY A 45 26.70 -4.02 1.55
N PRO A 46 27.45 -4.24 0.46
CA PRO A 46 26.90 -4.29 -0.91
C PRO A 46 25.86 -5.40 -1.12
N LEU A 47 26.03 -6.55 -0.45
CA LEU A 47 25.07 -7.65 -0.52
C LEU A 47 23.69 -7.23 -0.02
N GLY A 48 23.65 -6.37 0.97
CA GLY A 48 22.39 -5.82 1.45
C GLY A 48 21.69 -4.94 0.41
N MET A 49 22.36 -4.38 -0.59
CA MET A 49 21.69 -3.65 -1.68
C MET A 49 20.87 -4.59 -2.56
N LEU A 50 21.29 -5.84 -2.73
CA LEU A 50 20.56 -6.84 -3.51
C LEU A 50 19.22 -7.22 -2.87
N THR A 51 19.07 -7.07 -1.55
CA THR A 51 17.81 -7.38 -0.84
C THR A 51 16.79 -6.24 -0.89
N LEU A 52 17.13 -5.05 -1.44
CA LEU A 52 16.24 -3.89 -1.44
C LEU A 52 15.00 -4.10 -2.30
N ILE A 53 15.16 -4.65 -3.51
CA ILE A 53 14.05 -4.88 -4.44
C ILE A 53 13.15 -6.01 -3.92
N PRO A 54 13.67 -7.20 -3.55
CA PRO A 54 12.86 -8.24 -2.93
C PRO A 54 12.12 -7.79 -1.67
N ASP A 55 12.76 -7.01 -0.77
CA ASP A 55 12.15 -6.45 0.42
C ASP A 55 10.98 -5.52 0.08
N LEU A 56 11.17 -4.64 -0.89
CA LEU A 56 10.12 -3.72 -1.34
C LEU A 56 8.92 -4.47 -1.92
N LEU A 57 9.17 -5.46 -2.77
CA LEU A 57 8.12 -6.29 -3.37
C LEU A 57 7.36 -7.11 -2.31
N ALA A 58 8.08 -7.65 -1.32
CA ALA A 58 7.47 -8.37 -0.21
C ALA A 58 6.56 -7.46 0.64
N ILE A 59 6.98 -6.23 0.93
CA ILE A 59 6.15 -5.25 1.65
C ILE A 59 4.91 -4.89 0.84
N TRP A 60 5.06 -4.62 -0.45
CA TRP A 60 3.92 -4.30 -1.32
C TRP A 60 2.93 -5.45 -1.43
N SER A 61 3.41 -6.69 -1.49
CA SER A 61 2.55 -7.88 -1.44
C SER A 61 1.74 -7.95 -0.14
N VAL A 62 2.36 -7.68 1.01
CA VAL A 62 1.66 -7.63 2.30
C VAL A 62 0.63 -6.50 2.34
N GLN A 63 0.96 -5.34 1.80
CA GLN A 63 0.05 -4.19 1.74
C GLN A 63 -1.12 -4.43 0.80
N ALA A 64 -0.88 -5.01 -0.39
CA ALA A 64 -1.92 -5.35 -1.35
C ALA A 64 -2.90 -6.38 -0.75
N GLN A 65 -2.37 -7.41 -0.08
CA GLN A 65 -3.20 -8.41 0.60
C GLN A 65 -4.05 -7.75 1.71
N LEU A 66 -3.46 -6.86 2.52
CA LEU A 66 -4.20 -6.13 3.55
C LEU A 66 -5.37 -5.32 2.97
N VAL A 67 -5.16 -4.65 1.83
CA VAL A 67 -6.21 -3.88 1.15
C VAL A 67 -7.34 -4.81 0.67
N ALA A 68 -6.98 -5.96 0.07
CA ALA A 68 -7.95 -6.95 -0.39
C ALA A 68 -8.73 -7.57 0.77
N ASP A 69 -8.06 -7.89 1.88
CA ASP A 69 -8.70 -8.45 3.07
C ASP A 69 -9.68 -7.45 3.70
N ILE A 70 -9.31 -6.17 3.80
CA ILE A 70 -10.21 -5.13 4.30
C ILE A 70 -11.41 -4.94 3.35
N ALA A 71 -11.21 -4.98 2.02
CA ALA A 71 -12.30 -4.90 1.07
C ALA A 71 -13.27 -6.09 1.22
N ALA A 72 -12.76 -7.31 1.43
CA ALA A 72 -13.55 -8.51 1.63
C ALA A 72 -14.42 -8.42 2.89
N ILE A 73 -13.84 -8.02 4.02
CA ILE A 73 -14.55 -7.83 5.30
C ILE A 73 -15.73 -6.86 5.14
N HIS A 74 -15.59 -5.85 4.28
CA HIS A 74 -16.65 -4.87 3.99
C HIS A 74 -17.58 -5.32 2.84
N GLY A 75 -17.47 -6.56 2.34
CA GLY A 75 -18.31 -7.09 1.26
C GLY A 75 -18.05 -6.46 -0.10
N LYS A 76 -16.85 -5.89 -0.31
CA LYS A 76 -16.51 -5.10 -1.52
C LYS A 76 -15.47 -5.77 -2.42
N THR A 77 -15.28 -7.08 -2.29
CA THR A 77 -14.29 -7.84 -3.10
C THR A 77 -14.56 -7.70 -4.59
N GLY A 78 -15.81 -7.82 -5.04
CA GLY A 78 -16.19 -7.73 -6.45
C GLY A 78 -16.05 -6.33 -7.06
N THR A 79 -15.91 -5.30 -6.23
CA THR A 79 -15.76 -3.90 -6.66
C THR A 79 -14.34 -3.36 -6.49
N LEU A 80 -13.41 -4.18 -5.97
CA LEU A 80 -12.03 -3.78 -5.75
C LEU A 80 -11.30 -3.61 -7.08
N SER A 81 -11.12 -2.35 -7.49
CA SER A 81 -10.41 -2.01 -8.72
C SER A 81 -8.91 -1.79 -8.48
N LYS A 82 -8.13 -1.83 -9.57
CA LYS A 82 -6.69 -1.52 -9.54
C LYS A 82 -6.41 -0.09 -9.05
N GLU A 83 -7.26 0.84 -9.42
CA GLU A 83 -7.18 2.25 -9.03
C GLU A 83 -7.37 2.42 -7.52
N GLN A 84 -8.35 1.71 -6.95
CA GLN A 84 -8.58 1.68 -5.50
C GLN A 84 -7.38 1.09 -4.76
N MET A 85 -6.82 0.00 -5.28
CA MET A 85 -5.61 -0.63 -4.73
C MET A 85 -4.45 0.35 -4.71
N ILE A 86 -4.14 0.99 -5.84
CA ILE A 86 -3.06 1.98 -5.98
C ILE A 86 -3.32 3.16 -5.05
N TRP A 87 -4.54 3.66 -4.98
CA TRP A 87 -4.88 4.77 -4.10
C TRP A 87 -4.64 4.42 -2.63
N CYS A 88 -5.11 3.26 -2.15
CA CYS A 88 -4.88 2.83 -0.78
C CYS A 88 -3.39 2.73 -0.45
N MET A 89 -2.60 2.10 -1.34
CA MET A 89 -1.17 1.89 -1.12
C MET A 89 -0.36 3.19 -1.12
N PHE A 90 -0.79 4.21 -1.88
CA PHE A 90 0.06 5.38 -2.12
C PHE A 90 -0.56 6.71 -1.68
N LYS A 91 -1.81 6.73 -1.18
CA LYS A 91 -2.51 7.95 -0.72
C LYS A 91 -1.64 8.82 0.19
N HIS A 92 -1.03 8.24 1.21
CA HIS A 92 -0.20 8.95 2.18
C HIS A 92 1.11 9.51 1.59
N SER A 93 1.53 8.94 0.46
CA SER A 93 2.74 9.37 -0.27
C SER A 93 2.46 10.35 -1.39
N MET A 94 1.20 10.50 -1.79
CA MET A 94 0.77 11.27 -2.97
C MET A 94 -0.36 12.23 -2.64
N ALA A 95 -0.17 13.07 -1.61
CA ALA A 95 -1.21 14.00 -1.15
C ALA A 95 -1.81 14.89 -2.26
N HIS A 96 -1.04 15.17 -3.32
CA HIS A 96 -1.50 15.97 -4.46
C HIS A 96 -2.04 15.17 -5.66
N PHE A 97 -1.81 13.83 -5.71
CA PHE A 97 -2.24 12.98 -6.84
C PHE A 97 -3.35 12.00 -6.46
N GLY A 98 -3.52 11.71 -5.18
CA GLY A 98 -4.56 10.82 -4.70
C GLY A 98 -5.97 11.39 -4.88
N SER A 99 -6.11 12.72 -4.95
CA SER A 99 -7.37 13.40 -5.20
C SER A 99 -7.93 13.16 -6.61
N ASP A 100 -7.06 12.89 -7.59
CA ASP A 100 -7.49 12.71 -8.98
C ASP A 100 -8.02 11.29 -9.24
N LEU A 101 -7.60 10.30 -8.45
CA LEU A 101 -8.05 8.91 -8.57
C LEU A 101 -9.34 8.66 -7.79
N VAL A 102 -9.43 9.23 -6.61
CA VAL A 102 -10.56 9.04 -5.70
C VAL A 102 -10.98 10.38 -5.14
N VAL A 103 -12.17 10.82 -5.50
CA VAL A 103 -12.76 12.07 -5.03
C VAL A 103 -13.79 11.76 -3.97
N GLN A 104 -13.71 12.42 -2.83
CA GLN A 104 -14.77 12.36 -1.83
C GLN A 104 -15.93 13.23 -2.30
N ALA A 105 -17.11 12.61 -2.45
CA ALA A 105 -18.34 13.29 -2.83
C ALA A 105 -19.43 12.97 -1.80
N GLY A 106 -19.78 13.96 -0.99
CA GLY A 106 -20.71 13.77 0.13
C GLY A 106 -20.20 12.72 1.12
N GLU A 107 -21.02 11.72 1.42
CA GLU A 107 -20.67 10.63 2.34
C GLU A 107 -19.94 9.46 1.66
N GLY A 108 -19.73 9.50 0.34
CA GLY A 108 -19.12 8.44 -0.45
C GLY A 108 -17.82 8.82 -1.12
N PHE A 109 -17.27 7.89 -1.90
CA PHE A 109 -16.11 8.08 -2.75
C PHE A 109 -16.47 7.78 -4.20
N ILE A 110 -16.02 8.64 -5.12
CA ILE A 110 -16.06 8.43 -6.57
C ILE A 110 -14.68 8.00 -7.01
N VAL A 111 -14.57 6.79 -7.56
CA VAL A 111 -13.33 6.26 -8.12
C VAL A 111 -13.37 6.47 -9.63
N ARG A 112 -12.41 7.23 -10.15
CA ARG A 112 -12.25 7.46 -11.58
C ARG A 112 -11.34 6.41 -12.16
N LYS A 113 -11.83 5.62 -13.12
CA LYS A 113 -10.99 4.74 -13.93
C LYS A 113 -10.08 5.63 -14.79
N GLN A 114 -8.79 5.54 -14.58
CA GLN A 114 -7.80 6.36 -15.26
C GLN A 114 -7.09 5.56 -16.37
N THR A 115 -6.65 6.27 -17.40
CA THR A 115 -5.91 5.70 -18.52
C THR A 115 -4.56 5.14 -18.04
N VAL A 116 -4.05 4.09 -18.70
CA VAL A 116 -2.73 3.47 -18.44
C VAL A 116 -1.61 4.50 -18.34
N GLN A 117 -1.67 5.57 -19.16
CA GLN A 117 -0.69 6.67 -19.15
C GLN A 117 -0.66 7.45 -17.82
N PHE A 118 -1.80 7.64 -17.16
CA PHE A 118 -1.87 8.29 -15.85
C PHE A 118 -1.25 7.41 -14.77
N ILE A 119 -1.53 6.11 -14.81
CA ILE A 119 -0.92 5.13 -13.90
C ILE A 119 0.60 5.09 -14.11
N GLN A 120 1.09 5.14 -15.34
CA GLN A 120 2.52 5.22 -15.65
C GLN A 120 3.17 6.51 -15.10
N LYS A 121 2.51 7.66 -15.18
CA LYS A 121 2.98 8.91 -14.57
C LYS A 121 3.09 8.80 -13.04
N ILE A 122 2.13 8.15 -12.39
CA ILE A 122 2.17 7.89 -10.96
C ILE A 122 3.36 6.99 -10.61
N ILE A 123 3.54 5.88 -11.34
CA ILE A 123 4.66 4.95 -11.15
C ILE A 123 6.01 5.64 -11.37
N GLY A 124 6.14 6.49 -12.39
CA GLY A 124 7.35 7.28 -12.65
C GLY A 124 7.71 8.22 -11.49
N LYS A 125 6.73 8.91 -10.92
CA LYS A 125 6.93 9.80 -9.76
C LYS A 125 7.17 9.03 -8.45
N LEU A 126 6.55 7.87 -8.31
CA LEU A 126 6.86 6.92 -7.23
C LEU A 126 8.30 6.42 -7.31
N GLY A 127 8.83 6.21 -8.51
CA GLY A 127 10.22 5.82 -8.72
C GLY A 127 11.22 6.76 -8.03
N VAL A 128 10.99 8.07 -8.07
CA VAL A 128 11.82 9.07 -7.37
C VAL A 128 11.72 8.93 -5.85
N LYS A 129 10.51 8.69 -5.31
CA LYS A 129 10.34 8.46 -3.87
C LYS A 129 10.94 7.14 -3.42
N ILE A 130 10.81 6.11 -4.24
CA ILE A 130 11.44 4.80 -4.03
C ILE A 130 12.96 4.96 -4.01
N ALA A 131 13.55 5.70 -4.96
CA ALA A 131 14.98 5.98 -5.00
C ALA A 131 15.46 6.69 -3.72
N LYS A 132 14.75 7.72 -3.26
CA LYS A 132 15.05 8.38 -1.97
C LYS A 132 14.96 7.42 -0.78
N ARG A 133 13.94 6.55 -0.75
CA ARG A 133 13.76 5.53 0.28
C ARG A 133 14.91 4.51 0.27
N LEU A 134 15.35 4.10 -0.92
CA LEU A 134 16.50 3.20 -1.09
C LEU A 134 17.78 3.85 -0.58
N LEU A 135 18.02 5.13 -0.85
CA LEU A 135 19.16 5.88 -0.32
C LEU A 135 19.16 5.91 1.21
N CYS A 136 18.01 6.21 1.85
CA CYS A 136 17.90 6.18 3.32
C CYS A 136 18.18 4.78 3.89
N LYS A 137 17.70 3.72 3.24
CA LYS A 137 18.01 2.33 3.65
C LYS A 137 19.49 2.01 3.49
N THR A 138 20.16 2.56 2.48
CA THR A 138 21.60 2.35 2.25
C THR A 138 22.41 2.97 3.38
N VAL A 139 22.11 4.19 3.79
CA VAL A 139 22.80 4.85 4.92
C VAL A 139 22.56 4.10 6.24
N ALA A 140 21.34 3.62 6.48
CA ALA A 140 21.00 2.86 7.68
C ALA A 140 21.78 1.54 7.84
N ARG A 141 22.35 1.00 6.76
CA ARG A 141 23.16 -0.24 6.77
C ARG A 141 24.57 -0.10 7.33
N TYR A 142 25.07 1.12 7.46
CA TYR A 142 26.33 1.36 8.18
C TYR A 142 26.18 1.34 9.69
N LEU A 143 24.91 1.35 10.21
CA LEU A 143 24.55 1.20 11.61
C LEU A 143 23.52 0.05 11.76
N PRO A 144 23.95 -1.22 11.71
CA PRO A 144 23.07 -2.35 11.45
C PRO A 144 21.86 -2.45 12.40
N LEU A 145 22.06 -2.33 13.70
CA LEU A 145 20.96 -2.47 14.67
C LEU A 145 20.03 -1.25 14.70
N VAL A 146 20.58 -0.04 14.73
CA VAL A 146 19.81 1.21 14.74
C VAL A 146 19.10 1.40 13.41
N GLY A 147 19.78 1.08 12.30
CA GLY A 147 19.22 1.14 10.96
C GLY A 147 18.09 0.14 10.77
N ALA A 148 18.24 -1.10 11.23
CA ALA A 148 17.19 -2.11 11.15
C ALA A 148 15.95 -1.71 11.94
N ALA A 149 16.10 -1.18 13.15
CA ALA A 149 14.99 -0.68 13.96
C ALA A 149 14.27 0.51 13.28
N ALA A 150 15.02 1.47 12.71
CA ALA A 150 14.45 2.60 11.99
C ALA A 150 13.67 2.17 10.76
N VAL A 151 14.21 1.25 9.96
CA VAL A 151 13.56 0.71 8.75
C VAL A 151 12.33 -0.11 9.11
N ALA A 152 12.39 -0.95 10.15
CA ALA A 152 11.25 -1.71 10.64
C ALA A 152 10.11 -0.78 11.11
N ARG A 153 10.44 0.26 11.90
CA ARG A 153 9.47 1.26 12.33
C ARG A 153 8.83 2.00 11.16
N TYR A 154 9.65 2.38 10.16
CA TYR A 154 9.16 3.04 8.97
C TYR A 154 8.17 2.14 8.21
N SER A 155 8.53 0.87 7.98
CA SER A 155 7.68 -0.09 7.28
C SER A 155 6.38 -0.39 8.03
N TYR A 156 6.43 -0.43 9.37
CA TYR A 156 5.25 -0.53 10.23
C TYR A 156 4.28 0.64 10.02
N ILE A 157 4.80 1.88 10.11
CA ILE A 157 3.98 3.09 9.97
C ILE A 157 3.40 3.19 8.56
N ASP A 158 4.18 2.89 7.54
CA ASP A 158 3.78 2.91 6.15
C ASP A 158 2.62 1.92 5.88
N THR A 159 2.76 0.67 6.32
CA THR A 159 1.70 -0.35 6.19
C THR A 159 0.45 0.04 6.99
N LYS A 160 0.63 0.65 8.16
CA LYS A 160 -0.49 1.18 8.94
C LYS A 160 -1.26 2.27 8.17
N GLN A 161 -0.58 3.17 7.48
CA GLN A 161 -1.23 4.20 6.66
C GLN A 161 -2.02 3.60 5.49
N VAL A 162 -1.49 2.55 4.85
CA VAL A 162 -2.20 1.80 3.81
C VAL A 162 -3.50 1.19 4.35
N GLY A 163 -3.43 0.50 5.48
CA GLY A 163 -4.61 -0.10 6.09
C GLY A 163 -5.67 0.93 6.50
N LEU A 164 -5.25 2.06 7.08
CA LEU A 164 -6.18 3.16 7.41
C LEU A 164 -6.83 3.76 6.18
N ALA A 165 -6.09 3.89 5.06
CA ALA A 165 -6.63 4.36 3.80
C ALA A 165 -7.69 3.38 3.25
N ALA A 166 -7.42 2.07 3.32
CA ALA A 166 -8.36 1.03 2.91
C ALA A 166 -9.62 1.03 3.78
N MET A 167 -9.47 1.09 5.11
CA MET A 167 -10.61 1.19 6.04
C MET A 167 -11.48 2.42 5.72
N MET A 168 -10.85 3.58 5.48
CA MET A 168 -11.57 4.80 5.14
C MET A 168 -12.32 4.68 3.81
N LEU A 169 -11.72 4.03 2.80
CA LEU A 169 -12.32 3.86 1.49
C LEU A 169 -13.50 2.89 1.54
N PHE A 170 -13.33 1.73 2.18
CA PHE A 170 -14.32 0.66 2.14
C PHE A 170 -15.41 0.76 3.21
N SER A 171 -15.22 1.56 4.26
CA SER A 171 -16.31 1.87 5.23
C SER A 171 -17.41 2.74 4.63
N LYS A 172 -17.16 3.40 3.50
CA LYS A 172 -18.12 4.30 2.83
C LYS A 172 -18.65 3.69 1.52
N GLN A 173 -19.69 4.29 0.97
CA GLN A 173 -20.16 3.92 -0.37
C GLN A 173 -19.14 4.34 -1.43
N VAL A 174 -18.83 3.44 -2.35
CA VAL A 174 -17.88 3.67 -3.44
C VAL A 174 -18.63 3.59 -4.76
N ILE A 175 -18.60 4.68 -5.53
CA ILE A 175 -19.18 4.76 -6.86
C ILE A 175 -18.01 4.72 -7.87
N ILE A 176 -18.02 3.75 -8.77
CA ILE A 176 -17.04 3.64 -9.84
C ILE A 176 -17.57 4.44 -11.04
N GLN A 177 -16.87 5.50 -11.41
CA GLN A 177 -17.20 6.31 -12.59
C GLN A 177 -16.20 6.01 -13.72
N GLU A 178 -16.72 5.55 -14.85
CA GLU A 178 -15.92 5.47 -16.08
C GLU A 178 -15.73 6.88 -16.63
N VAL A 179 -14.49 7.30 -16.79
CA VAL A 179 -14.18 8.52 -17.53
C VAL A 179 -14.33 8.16 -19.00
N GLY A 180 -15.42 8.60 -19.63
CA GLY A 180 -15.59 8.47 -21.08
C GLY A 180 -14.38 9.09 -21.78
N GLU A 181 -13.84 8.38 -22.74
CA GLU A 181 -12.83 8.91 -23.65
C GLU A 181 -13.47 10.09 -24.40
N ALA A 182 -12.93 11.29 -24.16
CA ALA A 182 -13.20 12.46 -24.96
C ALA A 182 -12.00 12.71 -25.89
#